data_d641647f9722006304b3c6e2547a6b3e
#
_entry.id   d641647f9722006304b3c6e2547a6b3e
#
_cell.length_a   1.000
_cell.length_b   1.000
_cell.length_c   1.000
_cell.angle_alpha   90.00
_cell.angle_beta   90.00
_cell.angle_gamma   90.00
#
_symmetry.space_group_name_H-M   'P 1'
#
loop_
_entity.id
_entity.type
_entity.pdbx_description
1 polymer ?
#
loop_
_entity_poly.entity_id
_entity_poly.type
_entity_poly.pdbx_seq_one_letter_code
_entity_poly.pdbx_strand_id
1 'polypeptide(L)'
;MPNKRNLKDYGFLVLKGMGMGAADVVPGVSGGTIAFIVGIYEELIDSIKSINGTTLKQLFTGKIAAFWKGINANFLLSIVAGIGISIFSLAKIITYLLVYHPILVWSFFFGLVLASTWFVSKDIKQWNWKTILSFVVGGVIAFYITVATPAETPSNLLFIFLCGAIAICAMILPGISGSFILVLLGKYFYIMEAVKTFNVPVMLVFIAGAAIGITTFSRVLSFALRKFHDITIAVLAGFMLGSLNKVWPWKETIETYVDSHGMTKPLVEANIAPNQFVWEAVGLMILGFGIVYFLEKLSQKSTKA
;
A
#
# COMPACT_ATOMS: atom_id res chain seq x y z
N MET A 1 -16.46 -17.20 13.42
CA MET A 1 -16.59 -16.01 14.30
C MET A 1 -15.19 -15.57 14.63
N PRO A 2 -14.80 -14.30 14.49
CA PRO A 2 -13.47 -13.88 14.92
C PRO A 2 -13.34 -14.13 16.42
N ASN A 3 -12.23 -14.76 16.82
CA ASN A 3 -11.87 -14.95 18.23
C ASN A 3 -12.02 -13.62 18.97
N LYS A 4 -12.54 -13.63 20.20
CA LYS A 4 -12.63 -12.41 21.02
C LYS A 4 -11.20 -11.92 21.26
N ARG A 5 -10.80 -10.90 20.51
CA ARG A 5 -9.52 -10.22 20.73
C ARG A 5 -9.50 -9.54 22.09
N ASN A 6 -8.40 -9.67 22.80
CA ASN A 6 -8.14 -8.97 24.04
C ASN A 6 -7.46 -7.61 23.76
N LEU A 7 -7.22 -6.81 24.78
CA LEU A 7 -6.60 -5.48 24.63
C LEU A 7 -5.19 -5.53 24.05
N LYS A 8 -4.42 -6.60 24.35
CA LYS A 8 -3.07 -6.80 23.79
C LYS A 8 -3.12 -7.04 22.27
N ASP A 9 -4.12 -7.80 21.80
CA ASP A 9 -4.31 -8.08 20.37
C ASP A 9 -4.60 -6.77 19.59
N TYR A 10 -5.40 -5.88 20.16
CA TYR A 10 -5.63 -4.56 19.57
C TYR A 10 -4.37 -3.68 19.58
N GLY A 11 -3.55 -3.76 20.63
CA GLY A 11 -2.23 -3.12 20.66
C GLY A 11 -1.33 -3.61 19.52
N PHE A 12 -1.29 -4.91 19.26
CA PHE A 12 -0.57 -5.47 18.11
C PHE A 12 -1.14 -5.01 16.76
N LEU A 13 -2.46 -4.85 16.63
CA LEU A 13 -3.06 -4.28 15.43
C LEU A 13 -2.64 -2.83 15.20
N VAL A 14 -2.54 -2.02 16.26
CA VAL A 14 -2.02 -0.65 16.16
C VAL A 14 -0.56 -0.66 15.65
N LEU A 15 0.30 -1.54 16.20
CA LEU A 15 1.68 -1.69 15.71
C LEU A 15 1.74 -2.13 14.24
N LYS A 16 0.87 -3.05 13.82
CA LYS A 16 0.74 -3.44 12.40
C LYS A 16 0.31 -2.25 11.54
N GLY A 17 -0.65 -1.45 12.01
CA GLY A 17 -1.07 -0.20 11.37
C GLY A 17 0.06 0.83 11.29
N MET A 18 0.90 0.95 12.33
CA MET A 18 2.08 1.82 12.29
C MET A 18 3.07 1.37 11.19
N GLY A 19 3.30 0.07 11.06
CA GLY A 19 4.10 -0.47 9.96
C GLY A 19 3.53 -0.12 8.58
N MET A 20 2.19 -0.23 8.41
CA MET A 20 1.51 0.19 7.17
C MET A 20 1.73 1.68 6.89
N GLY A 21 1.48 2.55 7.87
CA GLY A 21 1.65 3.99 7.71
C GLY A 21 3.11 4.39 7.44
N ALA A 22 4.08 3.72 8.06
CA ALA A 22 5.50 3.94 7.77
C ALA A 22 5.85 3.60 6.32
N ALA A 23 5.29 2.51 5.79
CA ALA A 23 5.47 2.11 4.39
C ALA A 23 4.81 3.11 3.42
N ASP A 24 3.61 3.60 3.74
CA ASP A 24 2.88 4.55 2.89
C ASP A 24 3.59 5.92 2.76
N VAL A 25 4.47 6.29 3.70
CA VAL A 25 5.32 7.49 3.61
C VAL A 25 6.40 7.33 2.55
N VAL A 26 6.81 6.10 2.23
CA VAL A 26 7.87 5.82 1.25
C VAL A 26 7.26 5.69 -0.14
N PRO A 27 7.61 6.57 -1.10
CA PRO A 27 7.06 6.49 -2.46
C PRO A 27 7.35 5.12 -3.09
N GLY A 28 6.34 4.46 -3.66
CA GLY A 28 6.49 3.15 -4.32
C GLY A 28 6.46 1.95 -3.38
N VAL A 29 6.36 2.16 -2.06
CA VAL A 29 6.00 1.11 -1.10
C VAL A 29 4.53 1.31 -0.69
N SER A 30 3.82 0.24 -0.42
CA SER A 30 2.39 0.27 -0.07
C SER A 30 2.16 -0.33 1.31
N GLY A 31 1.32 0.32 2.11
CA GLY A 31 0.82 -0.25 3.36
C GLY A 31 0.10 -1.58 3.14
N GLY A 32 -0.48 -1.80 1.96
CA GLY A 32 -1.03 -3.08 1.54
C GLY A 32 0.02 -4.21 1.53
N THR A 33 1.26 -3.92 1.15
CA THR A 33 2.38 -4.87 1.26
C THR A 33 2.62 -5.27 2.72
N ILE A 34 2.65 -4.29 3.62
CA ILE A 34 2.82 -4.57 5.05
C ILE A 34 1.62 -5.35 5.61
N ALA A 35 0.38 -5.00 5.22
CA ALA A 35 -0.80 -5.74 5.64
C ALA A 35 -0.71 -7.23 5.26
N PHE A 36 -0.16 -7.53 4.07
CA PHE A 36 0.10 -8.90 3.63
C PHE A 36 1.12 -9.61 4.52
N ILE A 37 2.30 -8.99 4.73
CA ILE A 37 3.40 -9.53 5.54
C ILE A 37 2.94 -9.87 6.96
N VAL A 38 2.17 -8.98 7.58
CA VAL A 38 1.72 -9.16 8.97
C VAL A 38 0.42 -9.96 9.10
N GLY A 39 -0.06 -10.56 7.99
CA GLY A 39 -1.18 -11.50 7.97
C GLY A 39 -2.55 -10.88 8.28
N ILE A 40 -2.78 -9.62 7.90
CA ILE A 40 -4.08 -8.94 8.12
C ILE A 40 -4.76 -8.52 6.82
N TYR A 41 -4.19 -8.84 5.68
CA TYR A 41 -4.65 -8.34 4.38
C TYR A 41 -6.09 -8.76 4.05
N GLU A 42 -6.41 -10.06 4.16
CA GLU A 42 -7.75 -10.56 3.87
C GLU A 42 -8.79 -9.98 4.84
N GLU A 43 -8.45 -9.90 6.14
CA GLU A 43 -9.34 -9.27 7.12
C GLU A 43 -9.56 -7.79 6.84
N LEU A 44 -8.53 -7.08 6.39
CA LEU A 44 -8.63 -5.67 5.98
C LEU A 44 -9.58 -5.53 4.80
N ILE A 45 -9.40 -6.32 3.74
CA ILE A 45 -10.24 -6.31 2.55
C ILE A 45 -11.70 -6.65 2.90
N ASP A 46 -11.93 -7.69 3.70
CA ASP A 46 -13.27 -8.09 4.11
C ASP A 46 -13.94 -7.06 5.03
N SER A 47 -13.19 -6.42 5.92
CA SER A 47 -13.69 -5.34 6.78
C SER A 47 -14.11 -4.12 5.96
N ILE A 48 -13.30 -3.70 4.97
CA ILE A 48 -13.64 -2.61 4.05
C ILE A 48 -14.87 -2.97 3.21
N LYS A 49 -14.91 -4.18 2.64
CA LYS A 49 -16.05 -4.69 1.87
C LYS A 49 -17.34 -4.69 2.68
N SER A 50 -17.28 -4.90 3.99
CA SER A 50 -18.44 -4.94 4.88
C SER A 50 -19.11 -3.58 5.04
N ILE A 51 -18.44 -2.49 4.65
CA ILE A 51 -19.03 -1.15 4.53
C ILE A 51 -19.91 -1.14 3.27
N ASN A 52 -21.19 -1.40 3.45
CA ASN A 52 -22.16 -1.53 2.36
C ASN A 52 -23.52 -0.91 2.75
N GLY A 53 -24.45 -0.87 1.80
CA GLY A 53 -25.76 -0.26 2.02
C GLY A 53 -26.53 -0.82 3.23
N THR A 54 -26.36 -2.12 3.53
CA THR A 54 -27.02 -2.77 4.69
C THR A 54 -26.42 -2.28 5.99
N THR A 55 -25.08 -2.23 6.11
CA THR A 55 -24.41 -1.75 7.32
C THR A 55 -24.61 -0.24 7.49
N LEU A 56 -24.55 0.55 6.39
CA LEU A 56 -24.87 1.99 6.45
C LEU A 56 -26.33 2.25 6.88
N LYS A 57 -27.29 1.44 6.41
CA LYS A 57 -28.67 1.54 6.88
C LYS A 57 -28.79 1.32 8.38
N GLN A 58 -27.99 0.41 8.96
CA GLN A 58 -27.96 0.20 10.42
C GLN A 58 -27.50 1.46 11.16
N LEU A 59 -26.50 2.17 10.64
CA LEU A 59 -26.03 3.44 11.19
C LEU A 59 -27.15 4.50 11.18
N PHE A 60 -27.82 4.70 10.03
CA PHE A 60 -28.90 5.69 9.89
C PHE A 60 -30.17 5.33 10.63
N THR A 61 -30.38 4.05 10.99
CA THR A 61 -31.52 3.60 11.79
C THR A 61 -31.21 3.53 13.29
N GLY A 62 -30.10 4.11 13.75
CA GLY A 62 -29.72 4.15 15.17
C GLY A 62 -29.18 2.83 15.73
N LYS A 63 -29.00 1.80 14.90
CA LYS A 63 -28.45 0.50 15.34
C LYS A 63 -26.91 0.52 15.33
N ILE A 64 -26.34 1.47 16.09
CA ILE A 64 -24.90 1.76 16.11
C ILE A 64 -24.06 0.53 16.47
N ALA A 65 -24.48 -0.24 17.48
CA ALA A 65 -23.75 -1.45 17.89
C ALA A 65 -23.72 -2.53 16.81
N ALA A 66 -24.81 -2.68 16.05
CA ALA A 66 -24.87 -3.62 14.92
C ALA A 66 -23.98 -3.17 13.75
N PHE A 67 -24.02 -1.87 13.42
CA PHE A 67 -23.11 -1.27 12.45
C PHE A 67 -21.65 -1.50 12.84
N TRP A 68 -21.28 -1.13 14.08
CA TRP A 68 -19.92 -1.25 14.59
C TRP A 68 -19.36 -2.67 14.48
N LYS A 69 -20.17 -3.65 14.90
CA LYS A 69 -19.82 -5.06 14.77
C LYS A 69 -19.80 -5.52 13.31
N GLY A 70 -20.73 -5.03 12.50
CA GLY A 70 -20.87 -5.39 11.08
C GLY A 70 -19.67 -5.00 10.23
N ILE A 71 -19.05 -3.85 10.49
CA ILE A 71 -17.86 -3.37 9.75
C ILE A 71 -16.53 -3.76 10.39
N ASN A 72 -16.55 -4.59 11.47
CA ASN A 72 -15.33 -4.90 12.23
C ASN A 72 -14.59 -3.63 12.70
N ALA A 73 -15.35 -2.66 13.24
CA ALA A 73 -14.86 -1.31 13.51
C ALA A 73 -13.65 -1.27 14.44
N ASN A 74 -13.58 -2.11 15.46
CA ASN A 74 -12.42 -2.16 16.35
C ASN A 74 -11.13 -2.49 15.62
N PHE A 75 -11.19 -3.44 14.67
CA PHE A 75 -10.04 -3.77 13.81
C PHE A 75 -9.65 -2.58 12.94
N LEU A 76 -10.61 -2.01 12.18
CA LEU A 76 -10.33 -0.87 11.30
C LEU A 76 -9.79 0.33 12.07
N LEU A 77 -10.37 0.67 13.22
CA LEU A 77 -9.89 1.78 14.05
C LEU A 77 -8.48 1.55 14.58
N SER A 78 -8.15 0.31 14.99
CA SER A 78 -6.80 0.00 15.45
C SER A 78 -5.78 0.20 14.33
N ILE A 79 -6.10 -0.25 13.11
CA ILE A 79 -5.22 -0.05 11.94
C ILE A 79 -5.09 1.44 11.59
N VAL A 80 -6.21 2.15 11.49
CA VAL A 80 -6.22 3.59 11.16
C VAL A 80 -5.50 4.40 12.24
N ALA A 81 -5.70 4.09 13.51
CA ALA A 81 -4.97 4.74 14.61
C ALA A 81 -3.45 4.50 14.48
N GLY A 82 -3.04 3.27 14.17
CA GLY A 82 -1.62 2.94 13.93
C GLY A 82 -1.04 3.71 12.75
N ILE A 83 -1.74 3.75 11.62
CA ILE A 83 -1.35 4.55 10.44
C ILE A 83 -1.20 6.02 10.82
N GLY A 84 -2.19 6.58 11.52
CA GLY A 84 -2.15 7.97 11.98
C GLY A 84 -0.95 8.25 12.89
N ILE A 85 -0.73 7.42 13.91
CA ILE A 85 0.44 7.55 14.81
C ILE A 85 1.74 7.55 13.99
N SER A 86 1.87 6.64 13.02
CA SER A 86 3.06 6.55 12.18
C SER A 86 3.27 7.79 11.33
N ILE A 87 2.22 8.30 10.69
CA ILE A 87 2.29 9.52 9.87
C ILE A 87 2.75 10.71 10.72
N PHE A 88 2.20 10.89 11.93
CA PHE A 88 2.57 12.03 12.77
C PHE A 88 3.92 11.88 13.46
N SER A 89 4.41 10.67 13.72
CA SER A 89 5.67 10.43 14.43
C SER A 89 6.82 10.07 13.49
N LEU A 90 6.64 9.11 12.60
CA LEU A 90 7.70 8.55 11.77
C LEU A 90 7.90 9.26 10.43
N ALA A 91 6.87 9.94 9.89
CA ALA A 91 6.97 10.56 8.57
C ALA A 91 8.12 11.57 8.48
N LYS A 92 8.34 12.38 9.50
CA LYS A 92 9.46 13.36 9.52
C LYS A 92 10.82 12.65 9.47
N ILE A 93 10.98 11.56 10.22
CA ILE A 93 12.22 10.77 10.28
C ILE A 93 12.44 10.09 8.92
N ILE A 94 11.42 9.43 8.38
CA ILE A 94 11.50 8.74 7.10
C ILE A 94 11.80 9.73 5.96
N THR A 95 11.13 10.88 5.94
CA THR A 95 11.38 11.93 4.94
C THR A 95 12.81 12.47 5.04
N TYR A 96 13.30 12.71 6.26
CA TYR A 96 14.69 13.12 6.48
C TYR A 96 15.67 12.07 5.91
N LEU A 97 15.45 10.79 6.24
CA LEU A 97 16.30 9.70 5.77
C LEU A 97 16.22 9.53 4.24
N LEU A 98 15.05 9.72 3.62
CA LEU A 98 14.89 9.67 2.17
C LEU A 98 15.62 10.82 1.45
N VAL A 99 15.75 11.98 2.10
CA VAL A 99 16.48 13.13 1.52
C VAL A 99 17.99 12.96 1.67
N TYR A 100 18.46 12.54 2.85
CA TYR A 100 19.91 12.53 3.17
C TYR A 100 20.57 11.16 2.97
N HIS A 101 19.80 10.06 3.05
CA HIS A 101 20.29 8.68 2.94
C HIS A 101 19.39 7.82 2.05
N PRO A 102 19.01 8.26 0.85
CA PRO A 102 18.01 7.56 0.02
C PRO A 102 18.42 6.11 -0.30
N ILE A 103 19.68 5.86 -0.67
CA ILE A 103 20.17 4.51 -1.00
C ILE A 103 19.92 3.55 0.16
N LEU A 104 20.19 3.95 1.39
CA LEU A 104 20.05 3.10 2.56
C LEU A 104 18.58 2.78 2.85
N VAL A 105 17.70 3.77 2.76
CA VAL A 105 16.24 3.57 2.95
C VAL A 105 15.68 2.66 1.87
N TRP A 106 15.97 2.93 0.61
CA TRP A 106 15.51 2.11 -0.49
C TRP A 106 16.02 0.67 -0.41
N SER A 107 17.28 0.47 0.03
CA SER A 107 17.85 -0.86 0.22
C SER A 107 17.08 -1.68 1.25
N PHE A 108 16.74 -1.06 2.39
CA PHE A 108 15.93 -1.71 3.41
C PHE A 108 14.57 -2.15 2.86
N PHE A 109 13.86 -1.24 2.17
CA PHE A 109 12.56 -1.54 1.59
C PHE A 109 12.64 -2.53 0.42
N PHE A 110 13.71 -2.49 -0.38
CA PHE A 110 13.95 -3.49 -1.42
C PHE A 110 14.02 -4.91 -0.84
N GLY A 111 14.82 -5.10 0.21
CA GLY A 111 14.92 -6.37 0.91
C GLY A 111 13.59 -6.82 1.52
N LEU A 112 12.86 -5.88 2.11
CA LEU A 112 11.53 -6.12 2.69
C LEU A 112 10.51 -6.57 1.62
N VAL A 113 10.41 -5.88 0.48
CA VAL A 113 9.48 -6.24 -0.61
C VAL A 113 9.87 -7.55 -1.27
N LEU A 114 11.19 -7.79 -1.44
CA LEU A 114 11.69 -9.05 -1.99
C LEU A 114 11.30 -10.26 -1.11
N ALA A 115 11.53 -10.16 0.20
CA ALA A 115 11.10 -11.17 1.15
C ALA A 115 9.58 -11.36 1.13
N SER A 116 8.83 -10.26 1.07
CA SER A 116 7.36 -10.31 1.03
C SER A 116 6.86 -11.04 -0.21
N THR A 117 7.44 -10.77 -1.38
CA THR A 117 7.14 -11.49 -2.62
C THR A 117 7.37 -12.99 -2.46
N TRP A 118 8.50 -13.37 -1.85
CA TRP A 118 8.84 -14.76 -1.58
C TRP A 118 7.81 -15.44 -0.66
N PHE A 119 7.45 -14.78 0.46
CA PHE A 119 6.50 -15.36 1.42
C PHE A 119 5.08 -15.43 0.87
N VAL A 120 4.60 -14.37 0.21
CA VAL A 120 3.29 -14.36 -0.44
C VAL A 120 3.19 -15.45 -1.51
N SER A 121 4.26 -15.68 -2.27
CA SER A 121 4.32 -16.76 -3.27
C SER A 121 4.18 -18.16 -2.66
N LYS A 122 4.50 -18.36 -1.38
CA LYS A 122 4.29 -19.64 -0.68
C LYS A 122 2.84 -19.97 -0.38
N ASP A 123 1.97 -18.97 -0.35
CA ASP A 123 0.53 -19.18 -0.17
C ASP A 123 -0.15 -19.74 -1.43
N ILE A 124 0.56 -19.77 -2.57
CA ILE A 124 0.12 -20.43 -3.79
C ILE A 124 0.24 -21.94 -3.59
N LYS A 125 -0.90 -22.62 -3.48
CA LYS A 125 -0.95 -24.07 -3.22
C LYS A 125 -0.50 -24.90 -4.41
N GLN A 126 -0.82 -24.44 -5.63
CA GLN A 126 -0.51 -25.16 -6.86
C GLN A 126 0.07 -24.22 -7.91
N TRP A 127 1.36 -24.43 -8.22
CA TRP A 127 2.03 -23.78 -9.34
C TRP A 127 1.71 -24.54 -10.63
N ASN A 128 0.78 -24.01 -11.39
CA ASN A 128 0.41 -24.49 -12.71
C ASN A 128 0.58 -23.37 -13.75
N TRP A 129 0.39 -23.68 -15.02
CA TRP A 129 0.57 -22.69 -16.08
C TRP A 129 -0.26 -21.42 -15.91
N LYS A 130 -1.47 -21.52 -15.32
CA LYS A 130 -2.35 -20.37 -15.07
C LYS A 130 -1.79 -19.45 -13.97
N THR A 131 -1.32 -20.03 -12.87
CA THR A 131 -0.70 -19.27 -11.76
C THR A 131 0.62 -18.64 -12.18
N ILE A 132 1.45 -19.38 -12.95
CA ILE A 132 2.71 -18.82 -13.50
C ILE A 132 2.41 -17.66 -14.45
N LEU A 133 1.48 -17.83 -15.38
CA LEU A 133 1.08 -16.77 -16.30
C LEU A 133 0.54 -15.54 -15.52
N SER A 134 -0.28 -15.76 -14.50
CA SER A 134 -0.84 -14.69 -13.67
C SER A 134 0.25 -13.94 -12.91
N PHE A 135 1.24 -14.65 -12.37
CA PHE A 135 2.40 -14.05 -11.71
C PHE A 135 3.21 -13.19 -12.68
N VAL A 136 3.51 -13.70 -13.86
CA VAL A 136 4.26 -12.97 -14.90
C VAL A 136 3.48 -11.74 -15.36
N VAL A 137 2.18 -11.88 -15.66
CA VAL A 137 1.32 -10.76 -16.08
C VAL A 137 1.27 -9.69 -14.99
N GLY A 138 1.08 -10.07 -13.73
CA GLY A 138 1.13 -9.13 -12.61
C GLY A 138 2.47 -8.40 -12.53
N GLY A 139 3.58 -9.12 -12.66
CA GLY A 139 4.93 -8.56 -12.64
C GLY A 139 5.18 -7.57 -13.80
N VAL A 140 4.79 -7.95 -15.01
CA VAL A 140 4.94 -7.09 -16.21
C VAL A 140 4.11 -5.81 -16.07
N ILE A 141 2.85 -5.93 -15.62
CA ILE A 141 1.98 -4.75 -15.43
C ILE A 141 2.61 -3.81 -14.37
N ALA A 142 3.03 -4.34 -13.22
CA ALA A 142 3.64 -3.52 -12.19
C ALA A 142 4.95 -2.89 -12.65
N PHE A 143 5.81 -3.64 -13.34
CA PHE A 143 7.04 -3.11 -13.92
C PHE A 143 6.74 -1.98 -14.90
N TYR A 144 5.78 -2.18 -15.83
CA TYR A 144 5.38 -1.13 -16.78
C TYR A 144 4.90 0.13 -16.08
N ILE A 145 4.09 -0.01 -15.02
CA ILE A 145 3.65 1.11 -14.20
C ILE A 145 4.87 1.87 -13.62
N THR A 146 5.91 1.16 -13.17
CA THR A 146 7.09 1.82 -12.56
C THR A 146 7.97 2.61 -13.53
N VAL A 147 7.91 2.28 -14.81
CA VAL A 147 8.69 2.97 -15.87
C VAL A 147 7.84 3.95 -16.68
N ALA A 148 6.52 3.99 -16.44
CA ALA A 148 5.63 4.91 -17.13
C ALA A 148 5.92 6.37 -16.74
N THR A 149 5.86 7.26 -17.72
CA THR A 149 6.01 8.70 -17.52
C THR A 149 4.67 9.35 -17.15
N PRO A 150 4.70 10.43 -16.35
CA PRO A 150 3.48 11.18 -16.04
C PRO A 150 2.76 11.67 -17.31
N ALA A 151 1.44 11.50 -17.34
CA ALA A 151 0.62 11.93 -18.45
C ALA A 151 -0.02 13.29 -18.19
N GLU A 152 -0.19 14.09 -19.24
CA GLU A 152 -1.06 15.27 -19.20
C GLU A 152 -2.52 14.83 -19.27
N THR A 153 -3.30 15.19 -18.28
CA THR A 153 -4.68 14.74 -18.15
C THR A 153 -5.61 15.91 -17.79
N PRO A 154 -6.91 15.81 -18.13
CA PRO A 154 -7.85 16.89 -17.84
C PRO A 154 -8.06 17.09 -16.34
N SER A 155 -8.39 18.33 -15.92
CA SER A 155 -8.62 18.66 -14.51
C SER A 155 -10.13 18.87 -14.21
N ASN A 156 -11.02 18.24 -14.97
CA ASN A 156 -12.44 18.28 -14.67
C ASN A 156 -12.80 17.38 -13.47
N LEU A 157 -13.90 17.67 -12.81
CA LEU A 157 -14.31 16.97 -11.58
C LEU A 157 -14.54 15.47 -11.79
N LEU A 158 -15.02 15.05 -12.97
CA LEU A 158 -15.20 13.63 -13.26
C LEU A 158 -13.85 12.90 -13.27
N PHE A 159 -12.82 13.50 -13.88
CA PHE A 159 -11.49 12.91 -13.89
C PHE A 159 -10.88 12.89 -12.48
N ILE A 160 -11.10 13.93 -11.67
CA ILE A 160 -10.65 13.95 -10.25
C ILE A 160 -11.33 12.84 -9.44
N PHE A 161 -12.62 12.58 -9.67
CA PHE A 161 -13.31 11.44 -9.09
C PHE A 161 -12.64 10.11 -9.47
N LEU A 162 -12.34 9.89 -10.75
CA LEU A 162 -11.64 8.70 -11.22
C LEU A 162 -10.24 8.58 -10.62
N CYS A 163 -9.51 9.69 -10.48
CA CYS A 163 -8.20 9.71 -9.81
C CYS A 163 -8.30 9.23 -8.36
N GLY A 164 -9.31 9.68 -7.61
CA GLY A 164 -9.56 9.20 -6.26
C GLY A 164 -9.83 7.69 -6.22
N ALA A 165 -10.69 7.21 -7.13
CA ALA A 165 -11.02 5.79 -7.21
C ALA A 165 -9.82 4.92 -7.58
N ILE A 166 -9.02 5.30 -8.57
CA ILE A 166 -7.86 4.52 -9.03
C ILE A 166 -6.74 4.57 -7.99
N ALA A 167 -6.46 5.73 -7.41
CA ALA A 167 -5.40 5.89 -6.42
C ALA A 167 -5.64 5.02 -5.18
N ILE A 168 -6.87 4.97 -4.68
CA ILE A 168 -7.18 4.15 -3.50
C ILE A 168 -7.14 2.64 -3.83
N CYS A 169 -7.55 2.24 -5.05
CA CYS A 169 -7.39 0.86 -5.50
C CYS A 169 -5.92 0.44 -5.55
N ALA A 170 -5.06 1.31 -6.07
CA ALA A 170 -3.62 1.09 -6.12
C ALA A 170 -3.01 0.99 -4.72
N MET A 171 -3.47 1.79 -3.76
CA MET A 171 -2.98 1.77 -2.38
C MET A 171 -3.28 0.45 -1.66
N ILE A 172 -4.38 -0.22 -2.01
CA ILE A 172 -4.71 -1.55 -1.47
C ILE A 172 -3.81 -2.62 -2.10
N LEU A 173 -3.48 -2.51 -3.39
CA LEU A 173 -2.63 -3.49 -4.06
C LEU A 173 -1.21 -3.46 -3.48
N PRO A 174 -0.65 -4.62 -3.09
CA PRO A 174 0.72 -4.66 -2.63
C PRO A 174 1.69 -4.30 -3.77
N GLY A 175 2.69 -3.49 -3.44
CA GLY A 175 3.73 -3.07 -4.39
C GLY A 175 3.45 -1.80 -5.19
N ILE A 176 2.25 -1.21 -5.10
CA ILE A 176 1.92 0.04 -5.79
C ILE A 176 1.42 1.08 -4.78
N SER A 177 1.91 2.31 -4.91
CA SER A 177 1.50 3.44 -4.08
C SER A 177 0.43 4.29 -4.78
N GLY A 178 -0.65 4.64 -4.07
CA GLY A 178 -1.70 5.51 -4.59
C GLY A 178 -1.19 6.91 -4.97
N SER A 179 -0.25 7.47 -4.20
CA SER A 179 0.39 8.75 -4.53
C SER A 179 1.20 8.67 -5.83
N PHE A 180 1.91 7.57 -6.06
CA PHE A 180 2.63 7.34 -7.31
C PHE A 180 1.68 7.27 -8.52
N ILE A 181 0.55 6.59 -8.38
CA ILE A 181 -0.49 6.59 -9.43
C ILE A 181 -1.01 8.00 -9.70
N LEU A 182 -1.21 8.84 -8.68
CA LEU A 182 -1.60 10.24 -8.88
C LEU A 182 -0.52 11.05 -9.62
N VAL A 183 0.77 10.77 -9.38
CA VAL A 183 1.87 11.37 -10.15
C VAL A 183 1.78 10.95 -11.62
N LEU A 184 1.60 9.66 -11.90
CA LEU A 184 1.44 9.16 -13.28
C LEU A 184 0.23 9.75 -13.99
N LEU A 185 -0.87 9.98 -13.27
CA LEU A 185 -2.06 10.65 -13.81
C LEU A 185 -1.89 12.18 -13.90
N GLY A 186 -0.73 12.75 -13.55
CA GLY A 186 -0.46 14.18 -13.55
C GLY A 186 -1.33 14.99 -12.59
N LYS A 187 -1.90 14.35 -11.55
CA LYS A 187 -2.85 14.99 -10.63
C LYS A 187 -2.38 15.11 -9.20
N TYR A 188 -1.23 14.56 -8.87
CA TYR A 188 -0.70 14.63 -7.50
C TYR A 188 -0.62 16.07 -7.00
N PHE A 189 0.03 16.95 -7.77
CA PHE A 189 0.20 18.38 -7.37
C PHE A 189 -1.14 19.12 -7.33
N TYR A 190 -2.03 18.87 -8.27
CA TYR A 190 -3.35 19.47 -8.32
C TYR A 190 -4.17 19.12 -7.06
N ILE A 191 -4.15 17.86 -6.62
CA ILE A 191 -4.82 17.43 -5.40
C ILE A 191 -4.16 18.02 -4.15
N MET A 192 -2.82 18.04 -4.10
CA MET A 192 -2.09 18.65 -2.96
C MET A 192 -2.35 20.14 -2.84
N GLU A 193 -2.43 20.87 -3.97
CA GLU A 193 -2.79 22.28 -3.99
C GLU A 193 -4.25 22.48 -3.55
N ALA A 194 -5.18 21.63 -3.98
CA ALA A 194 -6.56 21.67 -3.53
C ALA A 194 -6.69 21.48 -2.01
N VAL A 195 -5.87 20.61 -1.41
CA VAL A 195 -5.80 20.44 0.05
C VAL A 195 -5.24 21.69 0.72
N LYS A 196 -4.14 22.26 0.21
CA LYS A 196 -3.48 23.43 0.76
C LYS A 196 -4.37 24.69 0.71
N THR A 197 -5.11 24.87 -0.40
CA THR A 197 -6.01 26.01 -0.60
C THR A 197 -7.43 25.76 -0.10
N PHE A 198 -7.68 24.63 0.55
CA PHE A 198 -9.02 24.22 1.00
C PHE A 198 -10.09 24.26 -0.14
N ASN A 199 -9.71 23.79 -1.35
CA ASN A 199 -10.68 23.68 -2.45
C ASN A 199 -11.66 22.52 -2.18
N VAL A 200 -12.70 22.83 -1.39
CA VAL A 200 -13.68 21.85 -0.88
C VAL A 200 -14.34 21.06 -2.00
N PRO A 201 -14.79 21.64 -3.14
CA PRO A 201 -15.36 20.86 -4.24
C PRO A 201 -14.43 19.77 -4.77
N VAL A 202 -13.18 20.09 -5.04
CA VAL A 202 -12.18 19.12 -5.54
C VAL A 202 -11.92 18.04 -4.51
N MET A 203 -11.74 18.41 -3.22
CA MET A 203 -11.51 17.47 -2.12
C MET A 203 -12.69 16.50 -1.96
N LEU A 204 -13.92 17.00 -1.94
CA LEU A 204 -15.11 16.16 -1.78
C LEU A 204 -15.28 15.18 -2.95
N VAL A 205 -15.05 15.63 -4.19
CA VAL A 205 -15.14 14.77 -5.37
C VAL A 205 -14.05 13.69 -5.35
N PHE A 206 -12.83 14.06 -4.99
CA PHE A 206 -11.74 13.10 -4.84
C PHE A 206 -12.03 12.05 -3.75
N ILE A 207 -12.50 12.48 -2.58
CA ILE A 207 -12.87 11.60 -1.46
C ILE A 207 -14.04 10.69 -1.85
N ALA A 208 -15.04 11.21 -2.56
CA ALA A 208 -16.17 10.41 -3.07
C ALA A 208 -15.68 9.33 -4.05
N GLY A 209 -14.77 9.68 -4.96
CA GLY A 209 -14.10 8.73 -5.84
C GLY A 209 -13.36 7.65 -5.07
N ALA A 210 -12.55 8.04 -4.08
CA ALA A 210 -11.83 7.11 -3.23
C ALA A 210 -12.79 6.18 -2.44
N ALA A 211 -13.87 6.70 -1.86
CA ALA A 211 -14.84 5.90 -1.11
C ALA A 211 -15.55 4.87 -2.00
N ILE A 212 -15.94 5.24 -3.22
CA ILE A 212 -16.54 4.31 -4.19
C ILE A 212 -15.50 3.31 -4.71
N GLY A 213 -14.29 3.79 -5.03
CA GLY A 213 -13.19 2.95 -5.48
C GLY A 213 -12.85 1.85 -4.48
N ILE A 214 -12.60 2.23 -3.21
CA ILE A 214 -12.20 1.28 -2.16
C ILE A 214 -13.29 0.24 -1.89
N THR A 215 -14.56 0.65 -1.81
CA THR A 215 -15.68 -0.26 -1.53
C THR A 215 -15.99 -1.18 -2.70
N THR A 216 -15.84 -0.71 -3.94
CA THR A 216 -16.04 -1.53 -5.14
C THR A 216 -14.88 -2.50 -5.33
N PHE A 217 -13.65 -2.00 -5.26
CA PHE A 217 -12.46 -2.80 -5.47
C PHE A 217 -12.27 -3.88 -4.39
N SER A 218 -12.56 -3.58 -3.11
CA SER A 218 -12.50 -4.57 -2.05
C SER A 218 -13.48 -5.73 -2.27
N ARG A 219 -14.65 -5.48 -2.88
CA ARG A 219 -15.59 -6.56 -3.26
C ARG A 219 -15.02 -7.44 -4.36
N VAL A 220 -14.47 -6.82 -5.41
CA VAL A 220 -13.83 -7.55 -6.52
C VAL A 220 -12.67 -8.39 -6.00
N LEU A 221 -11.80 -7.78 -5.19
CA LEU A 221 -10.63 -8.44 -4.66
C LEU A 221 -10.98 -9.58 -3.68
N SER A 222 -11.94 -9.35 -2.77
CA SER A 222 -12.44 -10.40 -1.87
C SER A 222 -13.10 -11.55 -2.65
N PHE A 223 -13.83 -11.26 -3.72
CA PHE A 223 -14.38 -12.30 -4.59
C PHE A 223 -13.26 -13.09 -5.28
N ALA A 224 -12.26 -12.41 -5.83
CA ALA A 224 -11.12 -13.02 -6.48
C ALA A 224 -10.31 -13.92 -5.52
N LEU A 225 -10.01 -13.43 -4.31
CA LEU A 225 -9.33 -14.20 -3.26
C LEU A 225 -10.11 -15.44 -2.84
N ARG A 226 -11.44 -15.37 -2.75
CA ARG A 226 -12.27 -16.53 -2.35
C ARG A 226 -12.46 -17.55 -3.46
N LYS A 227 -12.62 -17.12 -4.72
CA LYS A 227 -12.95 -18.00 -5.85
C LYS A 227 -11.72 -18.47 -6.62
N PHE A 228 -10.71 -17.62 -6.73
CA PHE A 228 -9.50 -17.83 -7.54
C PHE A 228 -8.25 -17.53 -6.71
N HIS A 229 -8.17 -18.08 -5.50
CA HIS A 229 -7.14 -17.78 -4.52
C HIS A 229 -5.74 -17.79 -5.11
N ASP A 230 -5.28 -18.92 -5.64
CA ASP A 230 -3.91 -19.10 -6.13
C ASP A 230 -3.58 -18.14 -7.29
N ILE A 231 -4.54 -17.93 -8.20
CA ILE A 231 -4.38 -16.97 -9.32
C ILE A 231 -4.25 -15.54 -8.78
N THR A 232 -5.10 -15.18 -7.83
CA THR A 232 -5.09 -13.83 -7.24
C THR A 232 -3.81 -13.57 -6.47
N ILE A 233 -3.39 -14.52 -5.63
CA ILE A 233 -2.12 -14.42 -4.90
C ILE A 233 -0.94 -14.35 -5.87
N ALA A 234 -0.97 -15.11 -6.96
CA ALA A 234 0.07 -15.07 -7.99
C ALA A 234 0.17 -13.68 -8.66
N VAL A 235 -0.98 -13.07 -9.03
CA VAL A 235 -0.99 -11.70 -9.56
C VAL A 235 -0.40 -10.72 -8.53
N LEU A 236 -0.83 -10.78 -7.28
CA LEU A 236 -0.37 -9.86 -6.22
C LEU A 236 1.13 -10.02 -5.93
N ALA A 237 1.63 -11.26 -5.86
CA ALA A 237 3.04 -11.54 -5.72
C ALA A 237 3.84 -11.05 -6.94
N GLY A 238 3.29 -11.22 -8.15
CA GLY A 238 3.85 -10.66 -9.37
C GLY A 238 3.93 -9.13 -9.31
N PHE A 239 2.86 -8.46 -8.86
CA PHE A 239 2.87 -7.01 -8.65
C PHE A 239 3.99 -6.56 -7.71
N MET A 240 4.19 -7.27 -6.59
CA MET A 240 5.28 -6.97 -5.66
C MET A 240 6.64 -7.15 -6.32
N LEU A 241 6.84 -8.22 -7.10
CA LEU A 241 8.09 -8.44 -7.82
C LEU A 241 8.37 -7.35 -8.85
N GLY A 242 7.37 -7.00 -9.67
CA GLY A 242 7.50 -5.94 -10.68
C GLY A 242 7.76 -4.56 -10.08
N SER A 243 7.21 -4.30 -8.88
CA SER A 243 7.41 -3.05 -8.15
C SER A 243 8.83 -2.87 -7.60
N LEU A 244 9.64 -3.94 -7.51
CA LEU A 244 11.05 -3.85 -7.09
C LEU A 244 11.85 -2.86 -7.94
N ASN A 245 11.48 -2.69 -9.19
CA ASN A 245 12.07 -1.66 -10.05
C ASN A 245 11.92 -0.25 -9.46
N LYS A 246 10.77 0.05 -8.84
CA LYS A 246 10.53 1.38 -8.21
C LYS A 246 11.28 1.56 -6.90
N VAL A 247 11.57 0.51 -6.18
CA VAL A 247 12.31 0.55 -4.90
C VAL A 247 13.80 0.22 -5.06
N TRP A 248 14.31 0.18 -6.31
CA TRP A 248 15.74 0.01 -6.58
C TRP A 248 16.54 1.13 -5.90
N PRO A 249 17.61 0.81 -5.15
CA PRO A 249 18.27 1.80 -4.31
C PRO A 249 19.07 2.86 -5.06
N TRP A 250 19.72 2.49 -6.17
CA TRP A 250 20.61 3.39 -6.92
C TRP A 250 19.84 4.02 -8.07
N LYS A 251 19.63 5.33 -7.94
CA LYS A 251 18.86 6.12 -8.89
C LYS A 251 19.55 7.42 -9.21
N GLU A 252 19.36 7.87 -10.44
CA GLU A 252 19.70 9.21 -10.89
C GLU A 252 18.43 10.00 -11.13
N THR A 253 18.37 11.22 -10.60
CA THR A 253 17.24 12.12 -10.80
C THR A 253 17.35 12.78 -12.15
N ILE A 254 16.39 12.54 -13.05
CA ILE A 254 16.32 13.13 -14.39
C ILE A 254 15.56 14.45 -14.31
N GLU A 255 14.43 14.48 -13.61
CA GLU A 255 13.59 15.66 -13.45
C GLU A 255 13.23 15.89 -11.99
N THR A 256 13.18 17.15 -11.60
CA THR A 256 12.81 17.56 -10.24
C THR A 256 11.58 18.45 -10.25
N TYR A 257 10.92 18.54 -9.11
CA TYR A 257 9.87 19.53 -8.84
C TYR A 257 10.09 20.18 -7.48
N VAL A 258 9.51 21.36 -7.29
CA VAL A 258 9.50 22.04 -6.00
C VAL A 258 8.18 21.74 -5.31
N ASP A 259 8.24 21.18 -4.09
CA ASP A 259 7.04 20.90 -3.32
C ASP A 259 6.44 22.15 -2.65
N SER A 260 5.29 21.99 -2.00
CA SER A 260 4.60 23.11 -1.31
C SER A 260 5.38 23.75 -0.16
N HIS A 261 6.49 23.13 0.27
CA HIS A 261 7.39 23.63 1.30
C HIS A 261 8.67 24.25 0.71
N GLY A 262 8.74 24.41 -0.62
CA GLY A 262 9.90 24.94 -1.31
C GLY A 262 11.08 23.96 -1.45
N MET A 263 10.88 22.68 -1.15
CA MET A 263 11.93 21.66 -1.28
C MET A 263 11.90 21.03 -2.67
N THR A 264 13.08 20.95 -3.29
CA THR A 264 13.26 20.25 -4.56
C THR A 264 13.21 18.74 -4.32
N LYS A 265 12.32 18.06 -5.02
CA LYS A 265 12.13 16.59 -4.94
C LYS A 265 12.24 15.95 -6.33
N PRO A 266 12.69 14.69 -6.44
CA PRO A 266 12.72 14.00 -7.71
C PRO A 266 11.30 13.75 -8.24
N LEU A 267 11.07 14.05 -9.51
CA LEU A 267 9.84 13.74 -10.26
C LEU A 267 10.03 12.50 -11.12
N VAL A 268 11.11 12.48 -11.90
CA VAL A 268 11.49 11.35 -12.74
C VAL A 268 12.88 10.87 -12.33
N GLU A 269 13.00 9.58 -12.11
CA GLU A 269 14.24 8.92 -11.71
C GLU A 269 14.54 7.74 -12.65
N ALA A 270 15.81 7.53 -12.98
CA ALA A 270 16.30 6.33 -13.66
C ALA A 270 17.13 5.47 -12.72
N ASN A 271 16.97 4.17 -12.82
CA ASN A 271 17.79 3.22 -12.10
C ASN A 271 19.17 3.13 -12.72
N ILE A 272 20.21 3.20 -11.88
CA ILE A 272 21.62 3.09 -12.30
C ILE A 272 22.27 1.87 -11.63
N ALA A 273 23.46 1.51 -12.07
CA ALA A 273 24.25 0.46 -11.42
C ALA A 273 24.68 0.89 -10.01
N PRO A 274 24.87 -0.07 -9.08
CA PRO A 274 25.40 0.20 -7.76
C PRO A 274 26.73 0.96 -7.81
N ASN A 275 26.83 2.10 -7.12
CA ASN A 275 28.00 2.98 -7.18
C ASN A 275 28.50 3.43 -5.81
N GLN A 276 27.64 3.60 -4.81
CA GLN A 276 27.97 4.08 -3.47
C GLN A 276 27.26 3.23 -2.41
N PHE A 277 27.82 3.14 -1.21
CA PHE A 277 27.22 2.44 -0.07
C PHE A 277 26.79 0.99 -0.36
N VAL A 278 27.52 0.28 -1.25
CA VAL A 278 27.10 -1.05 -1.73
C VAL A 278 26.99 -2.06 -0.58
N TRP A 279 27.97 -2.10 0.33
CA TRP A 279 27.99 -3.04 1.42
C TRP A 279 26.93 -2.73 2.50
N GLU A 280 26.74 -1.46 2.82
CA GLU A 280 25.70 -0.98 3.73
C GLU A 280 24.31 -1.26 3.14
N ALA A 281 24.15 -1.03 1.84
CA ALA A 281 22.93 -1.31 1.10
C ALA A 281 22.58 -2.81 1.15
N VAL A 282 23.52 -3.69 0.85
CA VAL A 282 23.35 -5.14 0.95
C VAL A 282 23.03 -5.56 2.38
N GLY A 283 23.71 -5.00 3.38
CA GLY A 283 23.42 -5.25 4.79
C GLY A 283 21.98 -4.89 5.16
N LEU A 284 21.49 -3.73 4.68
CA LEU A 284 20.11 -3.29 4.91
C LEU A 284 19.07 -4.09 4.12
N MET A 285 19.39 -4.55 2.90
CA MET A 285 18.52 -5.50 2.17
C MET A 285 18.38 -6.81 2.95
N ILE A 286 19.48 -7.35 3.48
CA ILE A 286 19.46 -8.56 4.32
C ILE A 286 18.65 -8.30 5.61
N LEU A 287 18.81 -7.14 6.23
CA LEU A 287 18.04 -6.77 7.42
C LEU A 287 16.53 -6.68 7.11
N GLY A 288 16.14 -5.99 6.03
CA GLY A 288 14.74 -5.89 5.61
C GLY A 288 14.14 -7.26 5.31
N PHE A 289 14.89 -8.11 4.59
CA PHE A 289 14.50 -9.50 4.31
C PHE A 289 14.37 -10.31 5.62
N GLY A 290 15.33 -10.19 6.52
CA GLY A 290 15.36 -10.90 7.79
C GLY A 290 14.20 -10.54 8.72
N ILE A 291 13.78 -9.26 8.75
CA ILE A 291 12.62 -8.81 9.54
C ILE A 291 11.35 -9.51 9.05
N VAL A 292 11.10 -9.55 7.75
CA VAL A 292 9.93 -10.23 7.20
C VAL A 292 9.98 -11.73 7.50
N TYR A 293 11.13 -12.35 7.30
CA TYR A 293 11.34 -13.77 7.64
C TYR A 293 11.01 -14.07 9.11
N PHE A 294 11.45 -13.20 10.02
CA PHE A 294 11.23 -13.38 11.46
C PHE A 294 9.76 -13.17 11.82
N LEU A 295 9.11 -12.14 11.27
CA LEU A 295 7.69 -11.86 11.49
C LEU A 295 6.82 -13.03 11.01
N GLU A 296 7.10 -13.57 9.84
CA GLU A 296 6.39 -14.73 9.29
C GLU A 296 6.53 -15.96 10.19
N LYS A 297 7.75 -16.23 10.68
CA LYS A 297 8.00 -17.35 11.58
C LYS A 297 7.27 -17.21 12.92
N LEU A 298 7.12 -15.99 13.43
CA LEU A 298 6.33 -15.71 14.63
C LEU A 298 4.84 -15.92 14.39
N SER A 299 4.33 -15.45 13.23
CA SER A 299 2.94 -15.61 12.84
C SER A 299 2.54 -17.07 12.75
N GLN A 300 3.35 -17.91 12.11
CA GLN A 300 3.11 -19.36 11.99
C GLN A 300 3.09 -20.10 13.34
N LYS A 301 3.88 -19.65 14.31
CA LYS A 301 3.87 -20.23 15.67
C LYS A 301 2.58 -19.88 16.42
N SER A 302 2.07 -18.67 16.26
CA SER A 302 0.82 -18.23 16.91
C SER A 302 -0.43 -18.95 16.37
N THR A 303 -0.38 -19.43 15.14
CA THR A 303 -1.52 -20.16 14.50
C THR A 303 -1.53 -21.65 14.91
N LYS A 304 -0.41 -22.18 15.40
CA LYS A 304 -0.27 -23.61 15.83
C LYS A 304 -0.46 -23.82 17.34
N ALA A 305 -0.53 -22.76 18.12
CA ALA A 305 -0.81 -22.77 19.57
C ALA A 305 -2.27 -22.40 19.85
#